data_3b636bafbe9d72f3c02f026d1f2cc4e1
#
_entry.id   3b636bafbe9d72f3c02f026d1f2cc4e1
#
_cell.length_a   1.000
_cell.length_b   1.000
_cell.length_c   1.000
_cell.angle_alpha   90.00
_cell.angle_beta   90.00
_cell.angle_gamma   90.00
#
_symmetry.space_group_name_H-M   'P 1'
#
loop_
_entity.id
_entity.type
_entity.pdbx_description
1 polymer ?
#
loop_
_entity_poly.entity_id
_entity_poly.type
_entity_poly.pdbx_seq_one_letter_code
_entity_poly.pdbx_strand_id
1 'polypeptide(L)'
;MKKIEAIIKPFKLEEVKDALGEVGIEGMTVSEVKGFGRQKGHTEIYRGSEYTVDFLPKIKLEIVVGDDQLDAAVAAIIKSAKTGKIGDGKVFVSGIEEAVRIRTEEKGEAAV
;
A
#
# COMPACT_ATOMS: atom_id res chain seq x y z
N MET A 1 -1.35 -9.38 -15.84
CA MET A 1 -1.17 -8.18 -14.98
C MET A 1 -1.90 -8.34 -13.67
N LYS A 2 -1.28 -7.87 -12.61
CA LYS A 2 -1.85 -7.92 -11.27
C LYS A 2 -1.80 -6.55 -10.62
N LYS A 3 -2.83 -6.23 -9.86
CA LYS A 3 -2.85 -5.03 -9.02
C LYS A 3 -2.49 -5.44 -7.60
N ILE A 4 -1.53 -4.75 -7.04
CA ILE A 4 -1.18 -4.88 -5.63
C ILE A 4 -1.69 -3.64 -4.91
N GLU A 5 -2.46 -3.87 -3.87
CA GLU A 5 -2.95 -2.81 -3.00
C GLU A 5 -2.44 -3.11 -1.60
N ALA A 6 -1.61 -2.24 -1.07
CA ALA A 6 -0.99 -2.43 0.23
C ALA A 6 -1.41 -1.33 1.18
N ILE A 7 -1.85 -1.72 2.37
CA ILE A 7 -2.15 -0.78 3.45
C ILE A 7 -1.02 -0.92 4.47
N ILE A 8 -0.29 0.15 4.70
CA ILE A 8 0.91 0.15 5.54
C ILE A 8 0.90 1.28 6.56
N LYS A 9 1.77 1.19 7.56
CA LYS A 9 2.01 2.28 8.50
C LYS A 9 2.64 3.45 7.76
N PRO A 10 2.23 4.71 8.04
CA PRO A 10 2.71 5.87 7.29
C PRO A 10 4.23 6.04 7.29
N PHE A 11 4.91 5.77 8.42
CA PHE A 11 6.36 5.95 8.51
C PHE A 11 7.16 4.92 7.71
N LYS A 12 6.49 3.91 7.14
CA LYS A 12 7.14 2.89 6.30
C LYS A 12 7.14 3.23 4.81
N LEU A 13 6.47 4.31 4.42
CA LEU A 13 6.30 4.65 3.00
C LEU A 13 7.64 4.73 2.23
N GLU A 14 8.60 5.47 2.76
CA GLU A 14 9.89 5.64 2.06
C GLU A 14 10.66 4.32 1.94
N GLU A 15 10.66 3.51 2.99
CA GLU A 15 11.33 2.20 2.94
C GLU A 15 10.70 1.29 1.90
N VAL A 16 9.35 1.29 1.82
CA VAL A 16 8.63 0.47 0.85
C VAL A 16 8.89 0.97 -0.57
N LYS A 17 8.87 2.28 -0.78
CA LYS A 17 9.16 2.88 -2.08
C LYS A 17 10.55 2.48 -2.56
N ASP A 18 11.56 2.58 -1.70
CA ASP A 18 12.93 2.23 -2.04
C ASP A 18 13.07 0.73 -2.34
N ALA A 19 12.43 -0.12 -1.54
CA ALA A 19 12.46 -1.56 -1.75
C ALA A 19 11.82 -1.97 -3.08
N LEU A 20 10.71 -1.34 -3.44
CA LEU A 20 10.05 -1.57 -4.73
C LEU A 20 10.93 -1.11 -5.89
N GLY A 21 11.61 0.02 -5.75
CA GLY A 21 12.56 0.50 -6.75
C GLY A 21 13.70 -0.49 -6.99
N GLU A 22 14.19 -1.13 -5.95
CA GLU A 22 15.26 -2.14 -6.05
C GLU A 22 14.86 -3.37 -6.87
N VAL A 23 13.56 -3.69 -6.89
CA VAL A 23 13.05 -4.82 -7.70
C VAL A 23 12.45 -4.37 -9.03
N GLY A 24 12.73 -3.13 -9.44
CA GLY A 24 12.36 -2.62 -10.76
C GLY A 24 10.96 -2.03 -10.87
N ILE A 25 10.30 -1.79 -9.77
CA ILE A 25 8.97 -1.16 -9.76
C ILE A 25 9.16 0.35 -9.60
N GLU A 26 8.81 1.12 -10.62
CA GLU A 26 9.06 2.56 -10.63
C GLU A 26 7.81 3.42 -10.42
N GLY A 27 6.63 2.90 -10.75
CA GLY A 27 5.38 3.64 -10.64
C GLY A 27 4.51 3.14 -9.50
N MET A 28 3.95 4.06 -8.73
CA MET A 28 2.96 3.72 -7.71
C MET A 28 2.04 4.90 -7.46
N THR A 29 0.84 4.59 -7.01
CA THR A 29 -0.11 5.60 -6.55
C THR A 29 -0.23 5.49 -5.05
N VAL A 30 -0.16 6.62 -4.38
CA VAL A 30 -0.15 6.70 -2.91
C VAL A 30 -1.35 7.51 -2.46
N SER A 31 -2.08 6.98 -1.50
CA SER A 31 -3.20 7.68 -0.86
C SER A 31 -3.05 7.64 0.65
N GLU A 32 -3.40 8.73 1.29
CA GLU A 32 -3.54 8.77 2.74
C GLU A 32 -4.95 8.29 3.07
N VAL A 33 -5.05 7.28 3.93
CA VAL A 33 -6.32 6.68 4.33
C VAL A 33 -6.38 6.54 5.84
N LYS A 34 -7.56 6.21 6.34
CA LYS A 34 -7.74 5.90 7.76
C LYS A 34 -8.21 4.47 7.87
N GLY A 35 -7.63 3.73 8.80
CA GLY A 35 -7.96 2.34 9.00
C GLY A 35 -8.46 2.07 10.41
N PHE A 36 -9.35 1.09 10.50
CA PHE A 36 -9.81 0.55 11.76
C PHE A 36 -9.51 -0.95 11.77
N GLY A 37 -8.90 -1.42 12.84
CA GLY A 37 -8.53 -2.82 12.93
C GLY A 37 -8.03 -3.19 14.31
N ARG A 38 -7.22 -4.24 14.41
CA ARG A 38 -6.71 -4.74 15.69
C ARG A 38 -5.82 -3.76 16.42
N GLN A 39 -5.18 -2.83 15.74
CA GLN A 39 -4.30 -1.84 16.34
C GLN A 39 -5.05 -0.94 17.32
N LYS A 40 -6.33 -0.71 17.08
CA LYS A 40 -7.19 0.21 17.83
C LYS A 40 -6.61 1.62 17.91
N GLY A 41 -7.45 2.58 18.16
CA GLY A 41 -7.05 3.95 18.38
C GLY A 41 -6.66 4.20 19.83
N HIS A 42 -6.44 5.45 20.13
CA HIS A 42 -6.12 5.93 21.47
C HIS A 42 -7.27 6.78 22.00
N THR A 43 -7.26 7.01 23.32
CA THR A 43 -8.24 7.86 23.96
C THR A 43 -7.77 9.30 23.95
N GLU A 44 -8.67 10.21 23.58
CA GLU A 44 -8.43 11.64 23.61
C GLU A 44 -9.47 12.34 24.48
N ILE A 45 -9.12 13.53 24.99
CA ILE A 45 -10.02 14.36 25.78
C ILE A 45 -10.37 15.59 24.94
N TYR A 46 -11.68 15.82 24.77
CA TYR A 46 -12.18 16.98 24.05
C TYR A 46 -13.29 17.63 24.87
N ARG A 47 -13.13 18.91 25.21
CA ARG A 47 -14.06 19.66 26.02
C ARG A 47 -14.44 18.96 27.34
N GLY A 48 -13.47 18.31 27.96
CA GLY A 48 -13.67 17.60 29.21
C GLY A 48 -14.33 16.23 29.09
N SER A 49 -14.62 15.80 27.87
CA SER A 49 -15.15 14.48 27.59
C SER A 49 -14.09 13.60 26.96
N GLU A 50 -13.98 12.39 27.47
CA GLU A 50 -13.03 11.40 26.98
C GLU A 50 -13.71 10.58 25.86
N TYR A 51 -12.99 10.35 24.76
CA TYR A 51 -13.48 9.49 23.68
C TYR A 51 -12.34 8.72 23.05
N THR A 52 -12.68 7.57 22.46
CA THR A 52 -11.70 6.71 21.79
C THR A 52 -11.60 7.08 20.31
N VAL A 53 -10.36 7.25 19.84
CA VAL A 53 -10.09 7.45 18.42
C VAL A 53 -9.89 6.07 17.80
N ASP A 54 -10.88 5.60 17.02
CA ASP A 54 -10.88 4.26 16.45
C ASP A 54 -10.16 4.16 15.11
N PHE A 55 -10.11 5.26 14.36
CA PHE A 55 -9.47 5.28 13.05
C PHE A 55 -8.07 5.87 13.14
N LEU A 56 -7.11 5.15 12.57
CA LEU A 56 -5.72 5.54 12.56
C LEU A 56 -5.26 5.85 11.14
N PRO A 57 -4.33 6.82 10.97
CA PRO A 57 -3.80 7.10 9.64
C PRO A 57 -3.01 5.90 9.12
N LYS A 58 -3.21 5.61 7.84
CA LYS A 58 -2.50 4.59 7.08
C LYS A 58 -2.17 5.14 5.70
N ILE A 59 -1.27 4.47 5.02
CA ILE A 59 -0.97 4.75 3.61
C ILE A 59 -1.48 3.58 2.79
N LYS A 60 -2.16 3.88 1.70
CA LYS A 60 -2.53 2.90 0.69
C LYS A 60 -1.64 3.08 -0.53
N LEU A 61 -0.97 2.01 -0.93
CA LEU A 61 -0.20 1.95 -2.16
C LEU A 61 -0.95 1.13 -3.18
N GLU A 62 -0.99 1.61 -4.43
CA GLU A 62 -1.54 0.85 -5.54
C GLU A 62 -0.49 0.77 -6.63
N ILE A 63 -0.14 -0.45 -7.03
CA ILE A 63 0.75 -0.69 -8.17
C ILE A 63 0.17 -1.79 -9.03
N VAL A 64 0.42 -1.68 -10.33
CA VAL A 64 0.05 -2.73 -11.29
C VAL A 64 1.35 -3.25 -11.88
N VAL A 65 1.53 -4.56 -11.87
CA VAL A 65 2.76 -5.22 -12.30
C VAL A 65 2.44 -6.35 -13.27
N GLY A 66 3.43 -6.75 -14.04
CA GLY A 66 3.35 -7.98 -14.82
C GLY A 66 3.34 -9.20 -13.88
N ASP A 67 2.80 -10.31 -14.36
CA ASP A 67 2.71 -11.53 -13.54
C ASP A 67 4.07 -12.01 -13.05
N ASP A 68 5.13 -11.80 -13.84
CA ASP A 68 6.50 -12.19 -13.51
C ASP A 68 7.14 -11.31 -12.43
N GLN A 69 6.57 -10.14 -12.15
CA GLN A 69 7.07 -9.23 -11.12
C GLN A 69 6.34 -9.35 -9.78
N LEU A 70 5.21 -10.06 -9.77
CA LEU A 70 4.30 -10.07 -8.62
C LEU A 70 4.98 -10.55 -7.34
N ASP A 71 5.63 -11.70 -7.38
CA ASP A 71 6.21 -12.30 -6.16
C ASP A 71 7.31 -11.42 -5.57
N ALA A 72 8.18 -10.86 -6.42
CA ALA A 72 9.25 -9.97 -5.96
C ALA A 72 8.68 -8.68 -5.35
N ALA A 73 7.66 -8.12 -5.96
CA ALA A 73 7.02 -6.90 -5.45
C ALA A 73 6.35 -7.13 -4.10
N VAL A 74 5.59 -8.21 -3.96
CA VAL A 74 4.93 -8.55 -2.69
C VAL A 74 5.97 -8.81 -1.59
N ALA A 75 7.02 -9.56 -1.89
CA ALA A 75 8.09 -9.84 -0.94
C ALA A 75 8.79 -8.55 -0.48
N ALA A 76 9.05 -7.63 -1.41
CA ALA A 76 9.67 -6.34 -1.10
C ALA A 76 8.80 -5.51 -0.15
N ILE A 77 7.49 -5.46 -0.40
CA ILE A 77 6.55 -4.75 0.46
C ILE A 77 6.54 -5.35 1.87
N ILE A 78 6.39 -6.66 1.97
CA ILE A 78 6.32 -7.34 3.28
C ILE A 78 7.60 -7.08 4.07
N LYS A 79 8.76 -7.31 3.46
CA LYS A 79 10.04 -7.15 4.14
C LYS A 79 10.26 -5.72 4.65
N SER A 80 9.92 -4.73 3.84
CA SER A 80 10.15 -3.33 4.17
C SER A 80 9.10 -2.72 5.08
N ALA A 81 7.85 -3.19 5.03
CA ALA A 81 6.75 -2.64 5.82
C ALA A 81 6.59 -3.31 7.19
N LYS A 82 7.12 -4.52 7.36
CA LYS A 82 6.90 -5.31 8.56
C LYS A 82 7.63 -4.75 9.78
N THR A 83 6.90 -4.55 10.88
CA THR A 83 7.49 -4.27 12.20
C THR A 83 7.35 -5.45 13.14
N GLY A 84 6.45 -6.38 12.85
CA GLY A 84 6.10 -7.51 13.71
C GLY A 84 5.06 -7.16 14.76
N LYS A 85 4.55 -5.92 14.74
CA LYS A 85 3.53 -5.45 15.68
C LYS A 85 2.18 -5.36 15.01
N ILE A 86 1.13 -5.34 15.82
CA ILE A 86 -0.23 -5.13 15.35
C ILE A 86 -0.31 -3.80 14.59
N GLY A 87 -1.02 -3.79 13.47
CA GLY A 87 -1.19 -2.59 12.65
C GLY A 87 -0.25 -2.51 11.46
N ASP A 88 0.56 -3.54 11.21
CA ASP A 88 1.47 -3.57 10.06
C ASP A 88 0.76 -3.47 8.71
N GLY A 89 -0.51 -3.87 8.66
CA GLY A 89 -1.30 -3.76 7.45
C GLY A 89 -1.45 -5.07 6.69
N LYS A 90 -1.88 -4.93 5.44
CA LYS A 90 -2.18 -6.08 4.57
C LYS A 90 -1.83 -5.75 3.14
N VAL A 91 -1.61 -6.80 2.36
CA VAL A 91 -1.40 -6.71 0.92
C VAL A 91 -2.50 -7.49 0.24
N PHE A 92 -3.17 -6.86 -0.71
CA PHE A 92 -4.21 -7.48 -1.52
C PHE A 92 -3.73 -7.56 -2.96
N VAL A 93 -4.00 -8.69 -3.61
CA VAL A 93 -3.65 -8.90 -5.01
C VAL A 93 -4.90 -9.23 -5.78
N SER A 94 -5.09 -8.57 -6.92
CA SER A 94 -6.22 -8.83 -7.81
C SER A 94 -5.77 -8.83 -9.26
N GLY A 95 -6.53 -9.49 -10.12
CA GLY A 95 -6.27 -9.50 -11.56
C GLY A 95 -6.67 -8.17 -12.19
N ILE A 96 -5.88 -7.73 -13.16
CA ILE A 96 -6.20 -6.57 -13.99
C ILE A 96 -6.50 -7.09 -15.41
N GLU A 97 -7.69 -6.77 -15.90
CA GLU A 97 -8.10 -7.19 -17.23
C GLU A 97 -7.46 -6.37 -18.33
N GLU A 98 -7.34 -5.07 -18.13
CA GLU A 98 -6.77 -4.17 -19.12
C GLU A 98 -6.13 -2.97 -18.46
N ALA A 99 -5.02 -2.50 -19.04
CA ALA A 99 -4.38 -1.25 -18.67
C ALA A 99 -4.10 -0.46 -19.93
N VAL A 100 -4.35 0.85 -19.89
CA VAL A 100 -4.10 1.74 -21.04
C VAL A 100 -3.35 2.96 -20.50
N ARG A 101 -2.19 3.26 -21.09
CA ARG A 101 -1.46 4.45 -20.76
C ARG A 101 -2.08 5.64 -21.49
N ILE A 102 -2.48 6.66 -20.75
CA ILE A 102 -3.22 7.78 -21.34
C ILE A 102 -2.42 8.52 -22.41
N ARG A 103 -1.13 8.81 -22.11
CA ARG A 103 -0.30 9.61 -23.03
C ARG A 103 -0.01 8.91 -24.36
N THR A 104 0.27 7.61 -24.32
CA THR A 104 0.74 6.87 -25.50
C THR A 104 -0.31 5.95 -26.08
N GLU A 105 -1.41 5.71 -25.37
CA GLU A 105 -2.45 4.75 -25.72
C GLU A 105 -1.94 3.30 -25.80
N GLU A 106 -0.74 3.03 -25.26
CA GLU A 106 -0.23 1.66 -25.12
C GLU A 106 -1.13 0.85 -24.21
N LYS A 107 -1.32 -0.42 -24.53
CA LYS A 107 -2.22 -1.32 -23.81
C LYS A 107 -1.47 -2.52 -23.24
N GLY A 108 -2.06 -3.12 -22.21
CA GLY A 108 -1.55 -4.35 -21.61
C GLY A 108 -0.27 -4.08 -20.81
N GLU A 109 0.64 -5.05 -20.81
CA GLU A 109 1.87 -4.95 -20.03
C GLU A 109 2.77 -3.79 -20.45
N ALA A 110 2.69 -3.34 -21.70
CA ALA A 110 3.42 -2.16 -22.15
C ALA A 110 2.96 -0.87 -21.45
N ALA A 111 1.77 -0.87 -20.86
CA ALA A 111 1.20 0.27 -20.18
C ALA A 111 1.56 0.33 -18.68
N VAL A 112 2.16 -0.69 -18.13
CA VAL A 112 2.46 -0.77 -16.70
C VAL A 112 3.94 -0.83 -16.40
#